data_a7da90ccc7029b3819dc5315d2b8c209
#
_entry.id   a7da90ccc7029b3819dc5315d2b8c209
#
_cell.length_a   1.000
_cell.length_b   1.000
_cell.length_c   1.000
_cell.angle_alpha   90.00
_cell.angle_beta   90.00
_cell.angle_gamma   90.00
#
_symmetry.space_group_name_H-M   'P 1'
#
loop_
_entity.id
_entity.type
_entity.pdbx_description
1 polymer ?
#
loop_
_entity_poly.entity_id
_entity_poly.type
_entity_poly.pdbx_seq_one_letter_code
_entity_poly.pdbx_strand_id
1 'polypeptide(L)'
;MKYGKAIREALYQELKTDDSVVLFGEDIRYNLYGYTEGLYEEFGDRVIDVPLMENTIVGMAIGASLLGLRPIVDLTVANFLYIAMDQIINMASKMRDMNGMNVPITIMCAEMDGMGPQHSDRPHDWFKMIPGLKVVTPVTPQEAYSMLRDSIQDPDPVIYFSNRSLFYNEEIIEL
;
A
#
# COMPACT_ATOMS: atom_id res chain seq x y z
N MET A 1 -20.00 -5.08 -3.83
CA MET A 1 -19.20 -4.13 -3.00
C MET A 1 -18.53 -3.13 -3.92
N LYS A 2 -18.38 -1.88 -3.51
CA LYS A 2 -17.65 -0.88 -4.29
C LYS A 2 -16.15 -1.10 -4.18
N TYR A 3 -15.39 -0.78 -5.23
CA TYR A 3 -13.95 -0.96 -5.29
C TYR A 3 -13.20 -0.34 -4.09
N GLY A 4 -13.48 0.91 -3.73
CA GLY A 4 -12.86 1.54 -2.56
C GLY A 4 -13.24 0.89 -1.23
N LYS A 5 -14.46 0.31 -1.12
CA LYS A 5 -14.86 -0.46 0.06
C LYS A 5 -14.23 -1.85 0.10
N ALA A 6 -13.89 -2.44 -1.06
CA ALA A 6 -13.15 -3.68 -1.14
C ALA A 6 -11.71 -3.53 -0.60
N ILE A 7 -11.05 -2.40 -0.93
CA ILE A 7 -9.75 -2.04 -0.34
C ILE A 7 -9.87 -1.91 1.19
N ARG A 8 -10.87 -1.17 1.66
CA ARG A 8 -11.11 -0.99 3.11
C ARG A 8 -11.33 -2.31 3.82
N GLU A 9 -12.12 -3.20 3.21
CA GLU A 9 -12.40 -4.53 3.79
C GLU A 9 -11.15 -5.40 3.85
N ALA A 10 -10.29 -5.37 2.81
CA ALA A 10 -9.01 -6.07 2.82
C ALA A 10 -8.11 -5.60 3.96
N LEU A 11 -7.94 -4.27 4.12
CA LEU A 11 -7.18 -3.70 5.23
C LEU A 11 -7.73 -4.12 6.60
N TYR A 12 -9.07 -4.07 6.75
CA TYR A 12 -9.74 -4.45 7.98
C TYR A 12 -9.48 -5.91 8.34
N GLN A 13 -9.65 -6.82 7.39
CA GLN A 13 -9.46 -8.25 7.62
C GLN A 13 -8.01 -8.58 7.98
N GLU A 14 -7.02 -7.98 7.31
CA GLU A 14 -5.62 -8.22 7.63
C GLU A 14 -5.24 -7.66 9.01
N LEU A 15 -5.65 -6.42 9.33
CA LEU A 15 -5.45 -5.87 10.67
C LEU A 15 -6.15 -6.67 11.78
N LYS A 16 -7.29 -7.30 11.48
CA LYS A 16 -8.06 -8.08 12.44
C LYS A 16 -7.46 -9.46 12.71
N THR A 17 -6.88 -10.08 11.70
CA THR A 17 -6.45 -11.48 11.77
C THR A 17 -4.97 -11.65 12.05
N ASP A 18 -4.15 -10.61 11.86
CA ASP A 18 -2.71 -10.65 12.06
C ASP A 18 -2.24 -9.42 12.85
N ASP A 19 -1.80 -9.63 14.08
CA ASP A 19 -1.30 -8.56 14.96
C ASP A 19 0.03 -7.96 14.51
N SER A 20 0.75 -8.59 13.59
CA SER A 20 1.97 -8.05 13.00
C SER A 20 1.69 -6.99 11.93
N VAL A 21 0.46 -6.91 11.40
CA VAL A 21 0.07 -5.92 10.39
C VAL A 21 -0.10 -4.55 11.04
N VAL A 22 0.58 -3.56 10.48
CA VAL A 22 0.51 -2.15 10.88
C VAL A 22 0.32 -1.27 9.65
N LEU A 23 -0.46 -0.21 9.75
CA LEU A 23 -0.71 0.73 8.66
C LEU A 23 -0.05 2.08 8.99
N PHE A 24 0.93 2.48 8.16
CA PHE A 24 1.52 3.82 8.18
C PHE A 24 0.98 4.63 7.00
N GLY A 25 0.68 5.89 7.21
CA GLY A 25 0.31 6.73 6.09
C GLY A 25 0.08 8.18 6.49
N GLU A 26 -0.04 8.99 5.47
CA GLU A 26 -0.32 10.40 5.59
C GLU A 26 -1.83 10.62 5.54
N ASP A 27 -2.37 11.38 6.48
CA ASP A 27 -3.80 11.71 6.58
C ASP A 27 -4.73 10.48 6.63
N ILE A 28 -4.23 9.31 7.03
CA ILE A 28 -5.02 8.07 7.06
C ILE A 28 -6.17 8.12 8.08
N ARG A 29 -6.00 8.88 9.16
CA ARG A 29 -7.07 9.12 10.16
C ARG A 29 -8.18 10.02 9.63
N TYR A 30 -7.87 10.88 8.64
CA TYR A 30 -8.87 11.73 7.99
C TYR A 30 -9.66 11.01 6.91
N ASN A 31 -9.27 9.75 6.59
CA ASN A 31 -10.00 8.93 5.61
C ASN A 31 -10.18 9.62 4.24
N LEU A 32 -9.10 10.20 3.71
CA LEU A 32 -9.12 11.05 2.52
C LEU A 32 -9.81 10.40 1.31
N TYR A 33 -9.62 9.08 1.13
CA TYR A 33 -10.19 8.34 0.00
C TYR A 33 -11.28 7.34 0.38
N GLY A 34 -11.66 7.26 1.64
CA GLY A 34 -12.75 6.42 2.11
C GLY A 34 -12.38 4.95 2.39
N TYR A 35 -11.14 4.53 2.18
CA TYR A 35 -10.72 3.15 2.45
C TYR A 35 -10.04 2.93 3.81
N THR A 36 -9.82 3.99 4.59
CA THR A 36 -9.31 3.88 5.96
C THR A 36 -10.38 4.13 7.03
N GLU A 37 -11.65 4.27 6.61
CA GLU A 37 -12.78 4.57 7.49
C GLU A 37 -12.90 3.59 8.65
N GLY A 38 -12.85 4.12 9.89
CA GLY A 38 -13.04 3.35 11.13
C GLY A 38 -11.87 2.46 11.52
N LEU A 39 -10.76 2.44 10.76
CA LEU A 39 -9.63 1.58 11.08
C LEU A 39 -8.87 2.07 12.33
N TYR A 40 -8.71 3.37 12.49
CA TYR A 40 -8.03 3.91 13.68
C TYR A 40 -8.83 3.67 14.96
N GLU A 41 -10.15 3.86 14.90
CA GLU A 41 -11.06 3.66 16.03
C GLU A 41 -11.04 2.21 16.53
N GLU A 42 -10.83 1.24 15.64
CA GLU A 42 -10.83 -0.18 15.99
C GLU A 42 -9.46 -0.72 16.34
N PHE A 43 -8.40 -0.31 15.61
CA PHE A 43 -7.07 -0.89 15.73
C PHE A 43 -6.05 0.02 16.43
N GLY A 44 -6.42 1.25 16.76
CA GLY A 44 -5.63 2.17 17.59
C GLY A 44 -4.20 2.37 17.07
N ASP A 45 -3.23 2.05 17.93
CA ASP A 45 -1.81 2.28 17.67
C ASP A 45 -1.21 1.49 16.49
N ARG A 46 -1.99 0.60 15.88
CA ARG A 46 -1.58 -0.09 14.63
C ARG A 46 -1.94 0.68 13.36
N VAL A 47 -2.67 1.80 13.49
CA VAL A 47 -2.99 2.73 12.39
C VAL A 47 -2.34 4.07 12.70
N ILE A 48 -1.19 4.32 12.11
CA ILE A 48 -0.26 5.36 12.52
C ILE A 48 -0.22 6.48 11.48
N ASP A 49 -0.76 7.62 11.85
CA ASP A 49 -0.61 8.86 11.07
C ASP A 49 0.82 9.37 11.17
N VAL A 50 1.42 9.72 10.05
CA VAL A 50 2.80 10.18 9.99
C VAL A 50 2.89 11.51 9.23
N PRO A 51 3.91 12.35 9.52
CA PRO A 51 4.15 13.56 8.73
C PRO A 51 4.46 13.25 7.26
N LEU A 52 4.20 14.20 6.36
CA LEU A 52 4.52 14.13 4.93
C LEU A 52 6.04 13.98 4.71
N MET A 53 6.50 12.73 4.62
CA MET A 53 7.92 12.37 4.47
C MET A 53 8.05 10.99 3.81
N GLU A 54 7.62 10.82 2.59
CA GLU A 54 7.42 9.53 1.91
C GLU A 54 8.66 8.64 1.92
N ASN A 55 9.84 9.23 1.70
CA ASN A 55 11.11 8.50 1.79
C ASN A 55 11.35 7.92 3.19
N THR A 56 11.06 8.70 4.24
CA THR A 56 11.21 8.26 5.63
C THR A 56 10.18 7.19 5.99
N ILE A 57 8.94 7.35 5.54
CA ILE A 57 7.85 6.39 5.84
C ILE A 57 8.20 5.02 5.27
N VAL A 58 8.67 4.96 4.02
CA VAL A 58 9.09 3.69 3.41
C VAL A 58 10.32 3.11 4.13
N GLY A 59 11.29 3.94 4.49
CA GLY A 59 12.47 3.50 5.28
C GLY A 59 12.09 2.95 6.65
N MET A 60 11.15 3.59 7.35
CA MET A 60 10.58 3.09 8.62
C MET A 60 9.89 1.73 8.43
N ALA A 61 9.09 1.58 7.37
CA ALA A 61 8.41 0.33 7.06
C ALA A 61 9.40 -0.81 6.80
N ILE A 62 10.48 -0.55 6.05
CA ILE A 62 11.55 -1.53 5.85
C ILE A 62 12.13 -1.95 7.21
N GLY A 63 12.51 -0.99 8.06
CA GLY A 63 13.03 -1.30 9.40
C GLY A 63 12.05 -2.09 10.27
N ALA A 64 10.77 -1.73 10.26
CA ALA A 64 9.72 -2.44 10.99
C ALA A 64 9.53 -3.88 10.48
N SER A 65 9.62 -4.09 9.16
CA SER A 65 9.50 -5.43 8.56
C SER A 65 10.64 -6.35 8.98
N LEU A 66 11.85 -5.82 9.12
CA LEU A 66 13.02 -6.59 9.60
C LEU A 66 12.89 -7.00 11.08
N LEU A 67 11.99 -6.36 11.82
CA LEU A 67 11.66 -6.69 13.21
C LEU A 67 10.43 -7.62 13.33
N GLY A 68 9.91 -8.11 12.21
CA GLY A 68 8.82 -9.09 12.17
C GLY A 68 7.43 -8.51 12.00
N LEU A 69 7.29 -7.20 11.75
CA LEU A 69 6.01 -6.60 11.39
C LEU A 69 5.72 -6.78 9.89
N ARG A 70 4.45 -6.57 9.51
CA ARG A 70 3.96 -6.48 8.12
C ARG A 70 3.41 -5.07 7.87
N PRO A 71 4.27 -4.12 7.56
CA PRO A 71 3.84 -2.75 7.35
C PRO A 71 3.11 -2.57 6.01
N ILE A 72 1.99 -1.89 6.09
CA ILE A 72 1.31 -1.30 4.95
C ILE A 72 1.64 0.20 4.98
N VAL A 73 2.13 0.73 3.86
CA VAL A 73 2.46 2.15 3.71
C VAL A 73 1.48 2.76 2.73
N ASP A 74 0.67 3.71 3.16
CA ASP A 74 -0.20 4.49 2.28
C ASP A 74 0.47 5.83 1.91
N LEU A 75 0.91 5.95 0.66
CA LEU A 75 1.50 7.16 0.11
C LEU A 75 0.48 8.01 -0.66
N THR A 76 -0.79 7.69 -0.53
CA THR A 76 -1.92 8.39 -1.15
C THR A 76 -1.89 8.44 -2.69
N VAL A 77 -0.97 9.15 -3.31
CA VAL A 77 -0.88 9.37 -4.77
C VAL A 77 0.36 8.69 -5.36
N ALA A 78 0.21 8.07 -6.53
CA ALA A 78 1.30 7.34 -7.18
C ALA A 78 2.54 8.20 -7.48
N ASN A 79 2.37 9.50 -7.75
CA ASN A 79 3.48 10.43 -7.96
C ASN A 79 4.42 10.53 -6.74
N PHE A 80 3.92 10.31 -5.53
CA PHE A 80 4.71 10.42 -4.31
C PHE A 80 5.72 9.28 -4.13
N LEU A 81 5.53 8.17 -4.88
CA LEU A 81 6.55 7.12 -5.00
C LEU A 81 7.91 7.65 -5.49
N TYR A 82 7.92 8.71 -6.31
CA TYR A 82 9.17 9.30 -6.81
C TYR A 82 10.05 9.85 -5.69
N ILE A 83 9.44 10.34 -4.60
CA ILE A 83 10.16 10.84 -3.43
C ILE A 83 10.80 9.68 -2.66
N ALA A 84 10.16 8.52 -2.66
CA ALA A 84 10.61 7.32 -1.94
C ALA A 84 11.45 6.35 -2.79
N MET A 85 11.80 6.70 -4.04
CA MET A 85 12.44 5.77 -4.99
C MET A 85 13.73 5.14 -4.45
N ASP A 86 14.55 5.87 -3.71
CA ASP A 86 15.79 5.32 -3.14
C ASP A 86 15.48 4.16 -2.16
N GLN A 87 14.54 4.35 -1.26
CA GLN A 87 14.15 3.32 -0.29
C GLN A 87 13.51 2.11 -0.99
N ILE A 88 12.71 2.34 -2.02
CA ILE A 88 12.05 1.27 -2.77
C ILE A 88 13.06 0.49 -3.60
N ILE A 89 13.90 1.19 -4.40
CA ILE A 89 14.75 0.56 -5.41
C ILE A 89 16.07 0.07 -4.82
N ASN A 90 16.71 0.85 -3.95
CA ASN A 90 18.03 0.51 -3.43
C ASN A 90 18.00 -0.26 -2.12
N MET A 91 16.89 -0.19 -1.38
CA MET A 91 16.74 -0.91 -0.11
C MET A 91 15.74 -2.06 -0.21
N ALA A 92 14.45 -1.78 -0.32
CA ALA A 92 13.41 -2.82 -0.23
C ALA A 92 13.60 -3.93 -1.27
N SER A 93 13.74 -3.57 -2.55
CA SER A 93 13.82 -4.56 -3.65
C SER A 93 15.09 -5.41 -3.64
N LYS A 94 16.18 -4.92 -3.05
CA LYS A 94 17.49 -5.58 -3.09
C LYS A 94 17.87 -6.32 -1.80
N MET A 95 17.13 -6.11 -0.73
CA MET A 95 17.49 -6.64 0.59
C MET A 95 17.60 -8.17 0.59
N ARG A 96 16.72 -8.85 -0.15
CA ARG A 96 16.77 -10.31 -0.29
C ARG A 96 18.06 -10.76 -0.98
N ASP A 97 18.42 -10.15 -2.10
CA ASP A 97 19.61 -10.54 -2.87
C ASP A 97 20.91 -10.20 -2.14
N MET A 98 20.94 -9.05 -1.44
CA MET A 98 22.14 -8.60 -0.73
C MET A 98 22.36 -9.32 0.61
N ASN A 99 21.28 -9.57 1.35
CA ASN A 99 21.36 -9.97 2.75
C ASN A 99 20.59 -11.27 3.07
N GLY A 100 19.86 -11.85 2.12
CA GLY A 100 18.97 -12.99 2.34
C GLY A 100 17.74 -12.67 3.20
N MET A 101 17.39 -11.39 3.36
CA MET A 101 16.32 -10.93 4.23
C MET A 101 15.05 -10.62 3.45
N ASN A 102 13.92 -11.10 3.95
CA ASN A 102 12.61 -10.71 3.43
C ASN A 102 12.25 -9.29 3.87
N VAL A 103 11.53 -8.57 3.03
CA VAL A 103 10.99 -7.23 3.32
C VAL A 103 9.49 -7.24 3.01
N PRO A 104 8.66 -7.82 3.88
CA PRO A 104 7.21 -7.93 3.69
C PRO A 104 6.51 -6.59 3.92
N ILE A 105 6.70 -5.65 3.00
CA ILE A 105 6.02 -4.36 3.01
C ILE A 105 5.07 -4.24 1.82
N THR A 106 3.90 -3.64 2.06
CA THR A 106 2.96 -3.28 0.99
C THR A 106 2.88 -1.76 0.89
N ILE A 107 3.29 -1.22 -0.25
CA ILE A 107 3.21 0.22 -0.51
C ILE A 107 1.95 0.48 -1.34
N MET A 108 0.98 1.16 -0.75
CA MET A 108 -0.28 1.53 -1.41
C MET A 108 -0.18 2.94 -1.97
N CYS A 109 -0.71 3.14 -3.16
CA CYS A 109 -0.91 4.46 -3.75
C CYS A 109 -2.04 4.41 -4.79
N ALA A 110 -2.62 5.58 -5.07
CA ALA A 110 -3.67 5.69 -6.07
C ALA A 110 -3.15 6.37 -7.34
N GLU A 111 -3.43 5.77 -8.49
CA GLU A 111 -3.33 6.45 -9.77
C GLU A 111 -4.59 7.29 -9.98
N MET A 112 -4.39 8.55 -10.34
CA MET A 112 -5.46 9.54 -10.50
C MET A 112 -5.42 10.17 -11.89
N ASP A 113 -6.60 10.47 -12.43
CA ASP A 113 -6.73 11.19 -13.68
C ASP A 113 -7.24 12.62 -13.42
N GLY A 114 -6.72 13.58 -14.18
CA GLY A 114 -7.27 14.96 -14.18
C GLY A 114 -6.93 15.81 -12.95
N MET A 115 -5.98 15.37 -12.11
CA MET A 115 -5.55 16.07 -10.89
C MET A 115 -4.35 17.00 -11.11
N GLY A 116 -4.02 17.29 -12.38
CA GLY A 116 -2.86 18.09 -12.77
C GLY A 116 -1.56 17.28 -12.85
N PRO A 117 -0.48 17.89 -13.38
CA PRO A 117 0.74 17.16 -13.73
C PRO A 117 1.47 16.54 -12.55
N GLN A 118 1.24 16.99 -11.32
CA GLN A 118 1.90 16.46 -10.12
C GLN A 118 1.15 15.27 -9.48
N HIS A 119 -0.05 14.93 -9.97
CA HIS A 119 -0.89 13.91 -9.33
C HIS A 119 -1.56 12.97 -10.35
N SER A 120 -1.14 12.99 -11.62
CA SER A 120 -1.83 12.22 -12.68
C SER A 120 -0.90 11.29 -13.47
N ASP A 121 0.29 10.99 -12.95
CA ASP A 121 1.16 10.00 -13.57
C ASP A 121 0.67 8.58 -13.28
N ARG A 122 1.04 7.67 -14.18
CA ARG A 122 0.80 6.23 -14.04
C ARG A 122 2.14 5.48 -14.08
N PRO A 123 2.90 5.49 -12.99
CA PRO A 123 4.26 5.01 -12.98
C PRO A 123 4.39 3.49 -12.83
N HIS A 124 3.29 2.75 -12.70
CA HIS A 124 3.34 1.32 -12.39
C HIS A 124 4.22 0.50 -13.33
N ASP A 125 4.30 0.84 -14.62
CA ASP A 125 5.15 0.13 -15.57
C ASP A 125 6.65 0.33 -15.31
N TRP A 126 7.05 1.47 -14.77
CA TRP A 126 8.45 1.70 -14.38
C TRP A 126 8.86 0.78 -13.23
N PHE A 127 7.98 0.61 -12.25
CA PHE A 127 8.27 -0.24 -11.09
C PHE A 127 8.25 -1.74 -11.43
N LYS A 128 7.48 -2.16 -12.44
CA LYS A 128 7.49 -3.56 -12.92
C LYS A 128 8.84 -4.04 -13.45
N MET A 129 9.71 -3.11 -13.86
CA MET A 129 11.04 -3.42 -14.36
C MET A 129 12.09 -3.63 -13.26
N ILE A 130 11.75 -3.38 -12.00
CA ILE A 130 12.71 -3.43 -10.88
C ILE A 130 12.75 -4.86 -10.33
N PRO A 131 13.91 -5.56 -10.42
CA PRO A 131 14.04 -6.89 -9.85
C PRO A 131 13.83 -6.86 -8.32
N GLY A 132 13.16 -7.89 -7.79
CA GLY A 132 12.88 -8.00 -6.35
C GLY A 132 11.70 -7.17 -5.87
N LEU A 133 10.99 -6.48 -6.77
CA LEU A 133 9.79 -5.70 -6.47
C LEU A 133 8.59 -6.29 -7.22
N LYS A 134 7.48 -6.49 -6.52
CA LYS A 134 6.22 -6.90 -7.12
C LYS A 134 5.31 -5.68 -7.30
N VAL A 135 4.54 -5.68 -8.39
CA VAL A 135 3.61 -4.60 -8.72
C VAL A 135 2.26 -5.18 -9.07
N VAL A 136 1.21 -4.73 -8.42
CA VAL A 136 -0.17 -5.14 -8.68
C VAL A 136 -1.06 -3.94 -8.99
N THR A 137 -1.97 -4.11 -9.94
CA THR A 137 -2.86 -3.06 -10.47
C THR A 137 -4.27 -3.63 -10.62
N PRO A 138 -5.05 -3.80 -9.53
CA PRO A 138 -6.38 -4.37 -9.59
C PRO A 138 -7.33 -3.47 -10.38
N VAL A 139 -8.23 -4.08 -11.13
CA VAL A 139 -9.22 -3.37 -11.98
C VAL A 139 -10.67 -3.64 -11.60
N THR A 140 -10.91 -4.66 -10.76
CA THR A 140 -12.25 -4.99 -10.23
C THR A 140 -12.29 -4.93 -8.71
N PRO A 141 -13.46 -4.79 -8.08
CA PRO A 141 -13.61 -4.88 -6.63
C PRO A 141 -13.09 -6.19 -6.04
N GLN A 142 -13.30 -7.33 -6.73
CA GLN A 142 -12.76 -8.62 -6.28
C GLN A 142 -11.24 -8.63 -6.28
N GLU A 143 -10.62 -8.16 -7.36
CA GLU A 143 -9.17 -8.04 -7.43
C GLU A 143 -8.63 -7.04 -6.39
N ALA A 144 -9.33 -5.91 -6.17
CA ALA A 144 -8.93 -4.92 -5.17
C ALA A 144 -8.88 -5.53 -3.76
N TYR A 145 -9.81 -6.42 -3.44
CA TYR A 145 -9.83 -7.15 -2.17
C TYR A 145 -8.72 -8.22 -2.10
N SER A 146 -8.74 -9.17 -3.06
CA SER A 146 -7.87 -10.34 -2.99
C SER A 146 -6.39 -9.99 -3.19
N MET A 147 -6.06 -9.16 -4.20
CA MET A 147 -4.67 -8.79 -4.47
C MET A 147 -4.06 -7.94 -3.35
N LEU A 148 -4.85 -7.12 -2.63
CA LEU A 148 -4.32 -6.37 -1.49
C LEU A 148 -3.97 -7.33 -0.34
N ARG A 149 -4.83 -8.28 -0.04
CA ARG A 149 -4.54 -9.30 0.98
C ARG A 149 -3.33 -10.14 0.63
N ASP A 150 -3.25 -10.61 -0.62
CA ASP A 150 -2.09 -11.36 -1.11
C ASP A 150 -0.80 -10.52 -1.01
N SER A 151 -0.89 -9.22 -1.30
CA SER A 151 0.25 -8.30 -1.18
C SER A 151 0.72 -8.15 0.28
N ILE A 152 -0.20 -8.03 1.23
CA ILE A 152 0.13 -7.90 2.66
C ILE A 152 0.78 -9.18 3.20
N GLN A 153 0.37 -10.34 2.70
CA GLN A 153 0.93 -11.64 3.09
C GLN A 153 2.22 -12.02 2.34
N ASP A 154 2.58 -11.28 1.30
CA ASP A 154 3.77 -11.56 0.52
C ASP A 154 5.06 -11.35 1.36
N PRO A 155 6.06 -12.24 1.27
CA PRO A 155 7.35 -12.05 1.93
C PRO A 155 8.25 -11.02 1.26
N ASP A 156 7.93 -10.58 0.04
CA ASP A 156 8.68 -9.60 -0.74
C ASP A 156 7.94 -8.25 -0.80
N PRO A 157 8.64 -7.15 -1.10
CA PRO A 157 8.00 -5.85 -1.22
C PRO A 157 7.04 -5.81 -2.41
N VAL A 158 5.84 -5.29 -2.18
CA VAL A 158 4.79 -5.13 -3.19
C VAL A 158 4.38 -3.66 -3.26
N ILE A 159 4.25 -3.11 -4.48
CA ILE A 159 3.52 -1.87 -4.70
C ILE A 159 2.13 -2.20 -5.23
N TYR A 160 1.13 -1.73 -4.50
CA TYR A 160 -0.28 -1.87 -4.83
C TYR A 160 -0.81 -0.54 -5.38
N PHE A 161 -1.04 -0.50 -6.70
CA PHE A 161 -1.61 0.67 -7.37
C PHE A 161 -3.12 0.54 -7.46
N SER A 162 -3.85 1.31 -6.66
CA SER A 162 -5.28 1.46 -6.84
C SER A 162 -5.58 2.47 -7.96
N ASN A 163 -6.71 2.32 -8.63
CA ASN A 163 -7.17 3.28 -9.64
C ASN A 163 -8.35 4.09 -9.10
N ARG A 164 -8.16 5.39 -8.89
CA ARG A 164 -9.17 6.28 -8.32
C ARG A 164 -10.45 6.35 -9.15
N SER A 165 -10.36 6.24 -10.47
CA SER A 165 -11.53 6.26 -11.35
C SER A 165 -12.48 5.08 -11.14
N LEU A 166 -11.97 3.97 -10.57
CA LEU A 166 -12.74 2.75 -10.31
C LEU A 166 -13.40 2.72 -8.93
N PHE A 167 -13.15 3.67 -8.03
CA PHE A 167 -13.57 3.61 -6.61
C PHE A 167 -15.07 3.43 -6.41
N TYR A 168 -15.88 3.86 -7.35
CA TYR A 168 -17.33 3.73 -7.30
C TYR A 168 -17.88 2.55 -8.12
N ASN A 169 -17.01 1.83 -8.85
CA ASN A 169 -17.40 0.60 -9.54
C ASN A 169 -17.82 -0.44 -8.52
N GLU A 170 -18.87 -1.17 -8.81
CA GLU A 170 -19.53 -2.09 -7.88
C GLU A 170 -19.73 -3.46 -8.50
N GLU A 171 -19.42 -4.51 -7.74
CA GLU A 171 -19.72 -5.89 -8.08
C GLU A 171 -19.98 -6.74 -6.82
N ILE A 172 -20.46 -7.98 -7.00
CA ILE A 172 -20.54 -8.97 -5.93
C ILE A 172 -19.15 -9.57 -5.77
N ILE A 173 -18.61 -9.54 -4.56
CA ILE A 173 -17.29 -10.13 -4.25
C ILE A 173 -17.42 -11.25 -3.22
N GLU A 174 -16.49 -12.18 -3.26
CA GLU A 174 -16.29 -13.22 -2.25
C GLU A 174 -15.29 -12.72 -1.20
N LEU A 175 -15.64 -12.83 0.10
CA LEU A 175 -14.84 -12.39 1.24
C LEU A 175 -14.12 -13.57 1.92
#